data_40d6edf0062466d4e48d54cefbbef112
#
_entry.id   40d6edf0062466d4e48d54cefbbef112
#
_cell.length_a   1.000
_cell.length_b   1.000
_cell.length_c   1.000
_cell.angle_alpha   90.00
_cell.angle_beta   90.00
_cell.angle_gamma   90.00
#
_symmetry.space_group_name_H-M   'P 1'
#
loop_
_entity.id
_entity.type
_entity.pdbx_description
1 polymer ?
#
loop_
_entity_poly.entity_id
_entity_poly.type
_entity_poly.pdbx_seq_one_letter_code
_entity_poly.pdbx_strand_id
1 'polypeptide(L)'
;HVGGNLRKTKNNMNIKQLAFGLLTIGLISCNSTSKEKNTAETATYPDIKIVGAMKNVMWKGELGSSIDLDTISDKNGLYGLGPVSYLTGELLVNNGKSYVSKVTSDSTMTVKKTFGTSAPFFVYGNVTEWNEIDLQSDVKTIQNLEKFIDDKTTDFKRPFAFKLIGQVSSAIIHIQNLPKGTKVSSPDEAHQGQTNYNIENEDAVIIGFFSTEHKGVFTHHDSFLHMHLITKDESKMGHLDELEIKKMKLYLPKK
;
A
#
# COMPACT_ATOMS: atom_id res chain seq x y z
N HIS A 1 10.62 -55.83 43.95
CA HIS A 1 11.33 -55.37 45.16
C HIS A 1 11.00 -53.88 45.31
N VAL A 2 10.13 -53.60 46.26
CA VAL A 2 10.33 -53.00 47.59
C VAL A 2 10.64 -51.49 47.40
N GLY A 3 9.86 -50.59 47.84
CA GLY A 3 8.96 -50.45 48.93
C GLY A 3 9.23 -49.15 49.63
N GLY A 4 8.21 -48.43 49.91
CA GLY A 4 7.93 -47.75 51.18
C GLY A 4 8.37 -46.29 51.26
N ASN A 5 7.67 -45.42 51.73
CA ASN A 5 6.59 -45.20 52.66
C ASN A 5 6.55 -43.69 53.02
N LEU A 6 5.38 -43.16 52.98
CA LEU A 6 4.75 -42.14 53.82
C LEU A 6 5.53 -41.56 55.03
N ARG A 7 5.42 -40.24 55.21
CA ARG A 7 4.91 -39.66 56.44
C ARG A 7 4.36 -38.26 56.34
N LYS A 8 3.10 -38.13 56.73
CA LYS A 8 2.40 -36.89 57.13
C LYS A 8 2.95 -36.43 58.49
N THR A 9 2.96 -35.13 58.72
CA THR A 9 2.62 -34.60 60.06
C THR A 9 1.91 -33.23 59.88
N LYS A 10 0.73 -33.21 60.50
CA LYS A 10 -0.06 -32.02 60.88
C LYS A 10 0.52 -31.47 62.22
N ASN A 11 0.29 -30.16 62.41
CA ASN A 11 -0.27 -29.57 63.64
C ASN A 11 -0.27 -28.05 63.50
N ASN A 12 -1.43 -27.46 63.50
CA ASN A 12 -2.30 -26.94 64.58
C ASN A 12 -1.76 -25.66 65.26
N MET A 13 -2.37 -24.57 64.91
CA MET A 13 -3.24 -23.69 65.70
C MET A 13 -2.73 -23.16 67.04
N ASN A 14 -2.65 -21.84 67.20
CA ASN A 14 -3.33 -21.20 68.34
C ASN A 14 -3.51 -19.67 68.14
N ILE A 15 -4.66 -19.24 68.55
CA ILE A 15 -5.31 -17.95 68.69
C ILE A 15 -4.84 -17.26 69.97
N LYS A 16 -4.74 -15.92 69.93
CA LYS A 16 -5.33 -14.96 70.88
C LYS A 16 -4.72 -13.58 70.74
N GLN A 17 -5.55 -12.63 70.27
CA GLN A 17 -6.09 -11.46 70.98
C GLN A 17 -5.05 -10.51 71.65
N LEU A 18 -5.02 -9.24 71.28
CA LEU A 18 -5.75 -8.11 71.91
C LEU A 18 -5.46 -6.77 71.19
N ALA A 19 -6.47 -5.94 71.17
CA ALA A 19 -6.52 -4.59 70.68
C ALA A 19 -5.69 -3.60 71.53
N PHE A 20 -5.18 -2.54 70.90
CA PHE A 20 -5.29 -1.17 71.43
C PHE A 20 -4.98 -0.18 70.31
N GLY A 21 -5.82 0.82 70.19
CA GLY A 21 -5.77 1.83 69.13
C GLY A 21 -4.72 2.90 69.41
N LEU A 22 -4.28 3.50 68.34
CA LEU A 22 -3.81 4.88 68.32
C LEU A 22 -4.11 5.53 66.95
N LEU A 23 -4.87 6.59 67.04
CA LEU A 23 -5.26 7.49 65.99
C LEU A 23 -4.04 8.30 65.56
N THR A 24 -3.53 8.10 64.36
CA THR A 24 -2.57 9.03 63.76
C THR A 24 -3.10 9.49 62.42
N ILE A 25 -3.36 10.78 62.37
CA ILE A 25 -3.70 11.56 61.18
C ILE A 25 -2.51 11.51 60.22
N GLY A 26 -2.63 10.74 59.16
CA GLY A 26 -1.64 10.68 58.07
C GLY A 26 -2.12 11.52 56.89
N LEU A 27 -1.35 12.51 56.56
CA LEU A 27 -1.48 13.44 55.44
C LEU A 27 -1.72 12.69 54.13
N ILE A 28 -2.81 12.98 53.46
CA ILE A 28 -3.11 12.52 52.10
C ILE A 28 -2.15 13.26 51.19
N SER A 29 -1.04 12.62 50.84
CA SER A 29 -0.22 13.04 49.70
C SER A 29 -0.93 12.57 48.43
N CYS A 30 -1.64 13.45 47.75
CA CYS A 30 -2.10 13.26 46.40
C CYS A 30 -0.88 13.12 45.50
N ASN A 31 -0.43 11.91 45.24
CA ASN A 31 0.48 11.61 44.16
C ASN A 31 -0.35 11.53 42.88
N SER A 32 -0.54 12.66 42.22
CA SER A 32 -1.10 12.72 40.88
C SER A 32 -0.08 12.13 39.90
N THR A 33 -0.16 10.82 39.74
CA THR A 33 0.47 10.16 38.60
C THR A 33 -0.26 10.67 37.36
N SER A 34 0.31 11.67 36.72
CA SER A 34 -0.04 12.04 35.36
C SER A 34 0.20 10.77 34.50
N LYS A 35 -0.86 10.04 34.21
CA LYS A 35 -0.87 9.13 33.08
C LYS A 35 -0.60 10.02 31.86
N GLU A 36 0.62 10.00 31.37
CA GLU A 36 0.89 10.38 30.00
C GLU A 36 -0.07 9.54 29.15
N LYS A 37 -1.14 10.17 28.67
CA LYS A 37 -1.86 9.68 27.53
C LYS A 37 -0.85 9.71 26.38
N ASN A 38 -0.23 8.56 26.09
CA ASN A 38 0.25 8.28 24.77
C ASN A 38 -0.98 8.35 23.85
N THR A 39 -1.30 9.56 23.41
CA THR A 39 -2.10 9.74 22.19
C THR A 39 -1.18 9.29 21.07
N ALA A 40 -1.25 8.00 20.71
CA ALA A 40 -0.85 7.58 19.39
C ALA A 40 -1.59 8.52 18.45
N GLU A 41 -0.86 9.39 17.75
CA GLU A 41 -1.41 10.20 16.67
C GLU A 41 -2.07 9.22 15.71
N THR A 42 -3.39 9.23 15.69
CA THR A 42 -4.17 8.43 14.74
C THR A 42 -3.83 8.99 13.37
N ALA A 43 -3.20 8.16 12.53
CA ALA A 43 -2.94 8.53 11.15
C ALA A 43 -4.21 9.10 10.51
N THR A 44 -4.12 10.28 9.90
CA THR A 44 -5.27 11.00 9.33
C THR A 44 -5.73 10.41 8.00
N TYR A 45 -5.02 9.42 7.46
CA TYR A 45 -5.41 8.69 6.25
C TYR A 45 -5.93 7.30 6.60
N PRO A 46 -7.02 6.84 5.94
CA PRO A 46 -7.59 5.52 6.16
C PRO A 46 -6.64 4.39 5.78
N ASP A 47 -6.91 3.20 6.28
CA ASP A 47 -6.18 2.00 5.93
C ASP A 47 -6.28 1.70 4.42
N ILE A 48 -5.14 1.38 3.81
CA ILE A 48 -5.09 0.90 2.43
C ILE A 48 -5.74 -0.48 2.36
N LYS A 49 -6.62 -0.65 1.40
CA LYS A 49 -7.30 -1.91 1.10
C LYS A 49 -6.55 -2.65 0.01
N ILE A 50 -6.38 -3.95 0.21
CA ILE A 50 -5.73 -4.86 -0.72
C ILE A 50 -6.71 -5.98 -1.03
N VAL A 51 -7.02 -6.18 -2.31
CA VAL A 51 -7.91 -7.23 -2.78
C VAL A 51 -7.17 -8.08 -3.78
N GLY A 52 -7.24 -9.40 -3.63
CA GLY A 52 -6.46 -10.34 -4.44
C GLY A 52 -4.95 -10.25 -4.15
N ALA A 53 -4.15 -10.94 -4.97
CA ALA A 53 -2.70 -10.91 -4.88
C ALA A 53 -2.03 -11.20 -6.22
N MET A 54 -1.01 -10.39 -6.56
CA MET A 54 -0.22 -10.55 -7.79
C MET A 54 0.30 -11.99 -7.96
N LYS A 55 0.85 -12.60 -6.90
CA LYS A 55 1.35 -13.98 -6.91
C LYS A 55 0.30 -15.01 -7.31
N ASN A 56 -0.97 -14.80 -6.95
CA ASN A 56 -2.05 -15.71 -7.33
C ASN A 56 -2.36 -15.58 -8.82
N VAL A 57 -2.33 -14.36 -9.35
CA VAL A 57 -2.50 -14.11 -10.79
C VAL A 57 -1.37 -14.76 -11.58
N MET A 58 -0.11 -14.51 -11.19
CA MET A 58 1.09 -14.94 -11.92
C MET A 58 1.37 -16.43 -11.82
N TRP A 59 1.05 -17.09 -10.69
CA TRP A 59 1.43 -18.48 -10.44
C TRP A 59 0.26 -19.46 -10.41
N LYS A 60 -0.98 -18.96 -10.23
CA LYS A 60 -2.17 -19.80 -10.14
C LYS A 60 -3.18 -19.52 -11.25
N GLY A 61 -2.93 -18.48 -12.07
CA GLY A 61 -3.85 -18.09 -13.14
C GLY A 61 -5.21 -17.59 -12.64
N GLU A 62 -5.26 -16.98 -11.43
CA GLU A 62 -6.47 -16.35 -10.88
C GLU A 62 -6.70 -15.01 -11.59
N LEU A 63 -7.07 -15.04 -12.88
CA LEU A 63 -7.18 -13.87 -13.77
C LEU A 63 -8.52 -13.15 -13.68
N GLY A 64 -9.53 -13.79 -13.09
CA GLY A 64 -10.88 -13.25 -12.98
C GLY A 64 -10.98 -12.08 -11.99
N SER A 65 -12.19 -11.48 -11.92
CA SER A 65 -12.45 -10.38 -10.99
C SER A 65 -12.34 -10.82 -9.53
N SER A 66 -11.49 -10.14 -8.76
CA SER A 66 -11.52 -10.13 -7.30
C SER A 66 -12.24 -8.90 -6.76
N ILE A 67 -12.35 -7.85 -7.56
CA ILE A 67 -13.08 -6.62 -7.26
C ILE A 67 -13.63 -5.98 -8.53
N ASP A 68 -14.89 -5.58 -8.48
CA ASP A 68 -15.51 -4.70 -9.47
C ASP A 68 -15.42 -3.26 -8.94
N LEU A 69 -14.77 -2.36 -9.70
CA LEU A 69 -14.43 -1.03 -9.20
C LEU A 69 -15.65 -0.13 -8.96
N ASP A 70 -16.78 -0.39 -9.63
CA ASP A 70 -18.03 0.32 -9.40
C ASP A 70 -18.63 0.06 -8.00
N THR A 71 -18.24 -1.05 -7.36
CA THR A 71 -18.67 -1.38 -5.97
C THR A 71 -17.95 -0.53 -4.91
N ILE A 72 -16.89 0.20 -5.24
CA ILE A 72 -16.24 1.13 -4.32
C ILE A 72 -17.15 2.35 -4.18
N SER A 73 -17.82 2.49 -3.04
CA SER A 73 -18.82 3.54 -2.81
C SER A 73 -18.20 4.92 -2.59
N ASP A 74 -17.17 5.02 -1.75
CA ASP A 74 -16.49 6.28 -1.46
C ASP A 74 -15.39 6.56 -2.48
N LYS A 75 -15.61 7.56 -3.32
CA LYS A 75 -14.67 8.01 -4.34
C LYS A 75 -13.95 9.31 -3.98
N ASN A 76 -14.27 9.91 -2.83
CA ASN A 76 -13.60 11.14 -2.39
C ASN A 76 -12.16 10.86 -1.99
N GLY A 77 -11.22 11.50 -2.70
CA GLY A 77 -9.79 11.25 -2.49
C GLY A 77 -9.36 9.80 -2.75
N LEU A 78 -10.11 9.04 -3.56
CA LEU A 78 -9.80 7.65 -3.87
C LEU A 78 -8.60 7.57 -4.82
N TYR A 79 -7.64 6.73 -4.46
CA TYR A 79 -6.49 6.32 -5.27
C TYR A 79 -6.43 4.80 -5.34
N GLY A 80 -5.99 4.25 -6.47
CA GLY A 80 -5.88 2.79 -6.61
C GLY A 80 -5.15 2.37 -7.88
N LEU A 81 -4.55 1.18 -7.86
CA LEU A 81 -3.75 0.59 -8.92
C LEU A 81 -4.03 -0.91 -9.06
N GLY A 82 -3.92 -1.42 -10.25
CA GLY A 82 -3.94 -2.83 -10.58
C GLY A 82 -4.15 -3.08 -12.08
N PRO A 83 -4.05 -4.32 -12.55
CA PRO A 83 -4.38 -4.67 -13.91
C PRO A 83 -5.90 -4.85 -14.08
N VAL A 84 -6.37 -4.73 -15.30
CA VAL A 84 -7.73 -5.17 -15.69
C VAL A 84 -7.83 -6.68 -15.58
N SER A 85 -8.99 -7.21 -15.17
CA SER A 85 -9.26 -8.66 -15.16
C SER A 85 -8.85 -9.31 -16.48
N TYR A 86 -8.35 -10.54 -16.38
CA TYR A 86 -7.76 -11.30 -17.48
C TYR A 86 -6.50 -10.64 -18.09
N LEU A 87 -5.86 -9.71 -17.35
CA LEU A 87 -4.65 -8.99 -17.77
C LEU A 87 -4.83 -8.33 -19.16
N THR A 88 -5.98 -7.68 -19.37
CA THR A 88 -6.36 -7.06 -20.66
C THR A 88 -6.25 -5.54 -20.65
N GLY A 89 -5.44 -4.97 -19.79
CA GLY A 89 -5.23 -3.54 -19.63
C GLY A 89 -4.70 -3.17 -18.25
N GLU A 90 -4.51 -1.88 -18.02
CA GLU A 90 -4.10 -1.32 -16.72
C GLU A 90 -5.17 -0.39 -16.14
N LEU A 91 -5.20 -0.30 -14.82
CA LEU A 91 -6.12 0.50 -14.04
C LEU A 91 -5.37 1.52 -13.20
N LEU A 92 -5.86 2.75 -13.21
CA LEU A 92 -5.40 3.82 -12.34
C LEU A 92 -6.61 4.57 -11.80
N VAL A 93 -6.74 4.67 -10.49
CA VAL A 93 -7.65 5.63 -9.86
C VAL A 93 -6.84 6.78 -9.29
N ASN A 94 -7.15 8.00 -9.72
CA ASN A 94 -6.51 9.23 -9.29
C ASN A 94 -7.57 10.22 -8.81
N ASN A 95 -7.60 10.47 -7.50
CA ASN A 95 -8.52 11.40 -6.84
C ASN A 95 -9.98 11.20 -7.27
N GLY A 96 -10.45 9.95 -7.18
CA GLY A 96 -11.83 9.57 -7.48
C GLY A 96 -12.18 9.48 -8.97
N LYS A 97 -11.19 9.56 -9.87
CA LYS A 97 -11.36 9.32 -11.31
C LYS A 97 -10.67 8.02 -11.68
N SER A 98 -11.40 7.07 -12.25
CA SER A 98 -10.86 5.78 -12.69
C SER A 98 -10.54 5.82 -14.18
N TYR A 99 -9.34 5.38 -14.53
CA TYR A 99 -8.81 5.29 -15.89
C TYR A 99 -8.48 3.84 -16.21
N VAL A 100 -8.82 3.44 -17.42
CA VAL A 100 -8.50 2.11 -17.99
C VAL A 100 -7.71 2.34 -19.26
N SER A 101 -6.49 1.80 -19.34
CA SER A 101 -5.73 1.77 -20.57
C SER A 101 -5.76 0.40 -21.22
N LYS A 102 -5.79 0.39 -22.55
CA LYS A 102 -5.74 -0.82 -23.38
C LYS A 102 -4.83 -0.62 -24.59
N VAL A 103 -4.10 -1.66 -24.94
CA VAL A 103 -3.30 -1.70 -26.16
C VAL A 103 -4.21 -1.63 -27.39
N THR A 104 -3.87 -0.77 -28.36
CA THR A 104 -4.48 -0.73 -29.69
C THR A 104 -3.49 -1.11 -30.77
N SER A 105 -2.20 -0.83 -30.56
CA SER A 105 -1.07 -1.29 -31.36
C SER A 105 0.21 -1.22 -30.53
N ASP A 106 1.34 -1.63 -31.08
CA ASP A 106 2.66 -1.55 -30.43
C ASP A 106 3.08 -0.10 -30.12
N SER A 107 2.44 0.90 -30.73
CA SER A 107 2.76 2.32 -30.54
C SER A 107 1.59 3.16 -30.02
N THR A 108 0.39 2.60 -29.91
CA THR A 108 -0.82 3.35 -29.52
C THR A 108 -1.64 2.59 -28.48
N MET A 109 -2.29 3.37 -27.62
CA MET A 109 -3.20 2.88 -26.60
C MET A 109 -4.48 3.71 -26.56
N THR A 110 -5.51 3.21 -25.92
CA THR A 110 -6.67 4.00 -25.50
C THR A 110 -6.65 4.17 -23.98
N VAL A 111 -7.03 5.35 -23.52
CA VAL A 111 -7.28 5.62 -22.08
C VAL A 111 -8.73 6.08 -21.94
N LYS A 112 -9.52 5.33 -21.16
CA LYS A 112 -10.95 5.62 -20.93
C LYS A 112 -11.22 5.87 -19.47
N LYS A 113 -12.10 6.85 -19.18
CA LYS A 113 -12.60 7.10 -17.82
C LYS A 113 -13.80 6.22 -17.55
N THR A 114 -13.67 5.27 -16.60
CA THR A 114 -14.78 4.39 -16.22
C THR A 114 -14.48 3.68 -14.90
N PHE A 115 -15.52 3.47 -14.08
CA PHE A 115 -15.50 2.53 -12.96
C PHE A 115 -16.11 1.16 -13.34
N GLY A 116 -16.75 1.06 -14.52
CA GLY A 116 -17.29 -0.20 -15.04
C GLY A 116 -16.17 -1.12 -15.54
N THR A 117 -15.34 -1.59 -14.63
CA THR A 117 -14.19 -2.47 -14.86
C THR A 117 -13.88 -3.26 -13.61
N SER A 118 -13.06 -4.30 -13.74
CA SER A 118 -12.68 -5.16 -12.63
C SER A 118 -11.19 -5.49 -12.65
N ALA A 119 -10.69 -5.96 -11.50
CA ALA A 119 -9.29 -6.33 -11.32
C ALA A 119 -9.14 -7.69 -10.63
N PRO A 120 -8.12 -8.52 -11.00
CA PRO A 120 -7.80 -9.75 -10.30
C PRO A 120 -7.01 -9.50 -9.02
N PHE A 121 -6.31 -8.38 -8.92
CA PHE A 121 -5.79 -7.79 -7.68
C PHE A 121 -5.81 -6.27 -7.78
N PHE A 122 -6.04 -5.60 -6.67
CA PHE A 122 -6.16 -4.16 -6.62
C PHE A 122 -5.76 -3.62 -5.26
N VAL A 123 -4.94 -2.57 -5.24
CA VAL A 123 -4.59 -1.83 -4.03
C VAL A 123 -5.22 -0.44 -4.12
N TYR A 124 -5.91 0.00 -3.05
CA TYR A 124 -6.58 1.30 -3.06
C TYR A 124 -6.82 1.87 -1.67
N GLY A 125 -7.03 3.16 -1.61
CA GLY A 125 -7.40 3.87 -0.38
C GLY A 125 -7.76 5.32 -0.66
N ASN A 126 -8.35 5.97 0.34
CA ASN A 126 -8.76 7.36 0.27
C ASN A 126 -7.73 8.24 0.98
N VAL A 127 -7.21 9.25 0.31
CA VAL A 127 -6.31 10.27 0.88
C VAL A 127 -6.80 11.64 0.44
N THR A 128 -7.26 12.44 1.39
CA THR A 128 -7.82 13.78 1.13
C THR A 128 -6.84 14.90 1.41
N GLU A 129 -5.84 14.65 2.25
CA GLU A 129 -4.84 15.66 2.62
C GLU A 129 -3.41 15.16 2.37
N TRP A 130 -2.59 16.04 1.79
CA TRP A 130 -1.25 15.74 1.35
C TRP A 130 -0.23 16.73 1.86
N ASN A 131 0.96 16.25 2.22
CA ASN A 131 2.16 17.05 2.43
C ASN A 131 2.97 17.04 1.13
N GLU A 132 3.22 18.22 0.57
CA GLU A 132 4.10 18.40 -0.58
C GLU A 132 5.56 18.42 -0.13
N ILE A 133 6.41 17.68 -0.81
CA ILE A 133 7.84 17.51 -0.51
C ILE A 133 8.65 17.72 -1.78
N ASP A 134 9.66 18.56 -1.70
CA ASP A 134 10.65 18.71 -2.77
C ASP A 134 11.57 17.47 -2.81
N LEU A 135 11.75 16.92 -4.00
CA LEU A 135 12.72 15.87 -4.22
C LEU A 135 14.16 16.46 -4.21
N GLN A 136 15.08 15.75 -3.58
CA GLN A 136 16.50 16.06 -3.66
C GLN A 136 17.01 15.87 -5.10
N SER A 137 18.05 16.61 -5.47
CA SER A 137 18.56 16.63 -6.86
C SER A 137 19.09 15.29 -7.37
N ASP A 138 19.46 14.38 -6.48
CA ASP A 138 19.92 13.02 -6.74
C ASP A 138 18.80 11.98 -6.85
N VAL A 139 17.56 12.35 -6.50
CA VAL A 139 16.39 11.47 -6.68
C VAL A 139 15.93 11.55 -8.13
N LYS A 140 16.46 10.65 -8.97
CA LYS A 140 16.20 10.62 -10.41
C LYS A 140 15.49 9.35 -10.88
N THR A 141 15.78 8.22 -10.28
CA THR A 141 15.30 6.90 -10.69
C THR A 141 14.30 6.32 -9.68
N ILE A 142 13.64 5.21 -10.05
CA ILE A 142 12.75 4.46 -9.14
C ILE A 142 13.50 4.04 -7.86
N GLN A 143 14.74 3.57 -7.99
CA GLN A 143 15.54 3.12 -6.85
C GLN A 143 15.88 4.28 -5.90
N ASN A 144 16.27 5.45 -6.46
CA ASN A 144 16.49 6.63 -5.63
C ASN A 144 15.21 7.09 -4.93
N LEU A 145 14.07 7.05 -5.65
CA LEU A 145 12.75 7.41 -5.12
C LEU A 145 12.32 6.47 -4.00
N GLU A 146 12.47 5.15 -4.19
CA GLU A 146 12.14 4.14 -3.18
C GLU A 146 12.91 4.40 -1.88
N LYS A 147 14.22 4.57 -1.99
CA LYS A 147 15.06 4.89 -0.83
C LYS A 147 14.65 6.21 -0.17
N PHE A 148 14.41 7.25 -0.97
CA PHE A 148 13.99 8.56 -0.44
C PHE A 148 12.66 8.49 0.31
N ILE A 149 11.66 7.77 -0.24
CA ILE A 149 10.37 7.57 0.42
C ILE A 149 10.56 6.77 1.72
N ASP A 150 11.33 5.68 1.70
CA ASP A 150 11.57 4.85 2.89
C ASP A 150 12.21 5.66 4.01
N ASP A 151 13.26 6.43 3.70
CA ASP A 151 13.96 7.30 4.66
C ASP A 151 13.04 8.40 5.24
N LYS A 152 12.08 8.92 4.45
CA LYS A 152 11.15 9.99 4.87
C LYS A 152 9.92 9.50 5.62
N THR A 153 9.65 8.20 5.60
CA THR A 153 8.41 7.61 6.10
C THR A 153 8.64 6.50 7.14
N THR A 154 9.74 6.59 7.90
CA THR A 154 10.10 5.59 8.92
C THR A 154 9.03 5.41 9.99
N ASP A 155 8.22 6.45 10.24
CA ASP A 155 7.15 6.52 11.22
C ASP A 155 5.74 6.41 10.60
N PHE A 156 5.65 6.11 9.29
CA PHE A 156 4.36 5.90 8.62
C PHE A 156 3.85 4.48 8.82
N LYS A 157 2.52 4.36 9.03
CA LYS A 157 1.83 3.08 8.92
C LYS A 157 1.88 2.61 7.46
N ARG A 158 2.29 1.37 7.23
CA ARG A 158 2.37 0.75 5.91
C ARG A 158 1.26 -0.27 5.71
N PRO A 159 0.73 -0.41 4.48
CA PRO A 159 1.02 0.37 3.27
C PRO A 159 0.42 1.77 3.30
N PHE A 160 0.92 2.66 2.46
CA PHE A 160 0.35 3.99 2.21
C PHE A 160 0.43 4.36 0.73
N ALA A 161 -0.47 5.26 0.29
CA ALA A 161 -0.44 5.84 -1.04
C ALA A 161 0.48 7.06 -1.07
N PHE A 162 1.12 7.29 -2.21
CA PHE A 162 1.85 8.53 -2.52
C PHE A 162 1.59 8.94 -3.97
N LYS A 163 1.96 10.16 -4.31
CA LYS A 163 1.91 10.62 -5.70
C LYS A 163 3.07 11.53 -6.02
N LEU A 164 3.46 11.55 -7.30
CA LEU A 164 4.36 12.56 -7.84
C LEU A 164 3.63 13.34 -8.93
N ILE A 165 3.92 14.63 -9.01
CA ILE A 165 3.34 15.52 -10.01
C ILE A 165 4.46 16.39 -10.57
N GLY A 166 4.59 16.44 -11.89
CA GLY A 166 5.57 17.23 -12.58
C GLY A 166 6.00 16.65 -13.90
N GLN A 167 7.27 16.84 -14.28
CA GLN A 167 7.82 16.44 -15.57
C GLN A 167 8.82 15.30 -15.42
N VAL A 168 8.67 14.26 -16.24
CA VAL A 168 9.66 13.21 -16.45
C VAL A 168 10.61 13.58 -17.58
N SER A 169 11.90 13.22 -17.49
CA SER A 169 12.81 13.22 -18.65
C SER A 169 12.46 12.07 -19.58
N SER A 170 12.34 10.88 -19.00
CA SER A 170 11.90 9.67 -19.68
C SER A 170 11.18 8.74 -18.71
N ALA A 171 10.31 7.90 -19.24
CA ALA A 171 9.73 6.78 -18.51
C ALA A 171 9.37 5.66 -19.49
N ILE A 172 9.36 4.42 -18.99
CA ILE A 172 8.78 3.29 -19.70
C ILE A 172 7.57 2.85 -18.89
N ILE A 173 6.43 2.78 -19.56
CA ILE A 173 5.21 2.19 -19.00
C ILE A 173 4.80 0.98 -19.81
N HIS A 174 4.16 0.00 -19.17
CA HIS A 174 3.55 -1.10 -19.90
C HIS A 174 2.05 -1.19 -19.69
N ILE A 175 1.40 -1.88 -20.62
CA ILE A 175 0.00 -2.29 -20.52
C ILE A 175 -0.06 -3.79 -20.73
N GLN A 176 -0.67 -4.50 -19.79
CA GLN A 176 -0.97 -5.91 -19.93
C GLN A 176 -1.97 -6.13 -21.07
N ASN A 177 -1.70 -7.12 -21.92
CA ASN A 177 -2.54 -7.41 -23.08
C ASN A 177 -2.55 -8.94 -23.36
N LEU A 178 -2.86 -9.72 -22.32
CA LEU A 178 -2.83 -11.16 -22.39
C LEU A 178 -3.81 -11.68 -23.44
N PRO A 179 -3.36 -12.52 -24.41
CA PRO A 179 -4.24 -13.10 -25.39
C PRO A 179 -5.36 -13.91 -24.74
N LYS A 180 -6.59 -13.79 -25.27
CA LYS A 180 -7.75 -14.50 -24.75
C LYS A 180 -7.54 -16.01 -24.72
N GLY A 181 -7.79 -16.62 -23.58
CA GLY A 181 -7.67 -18.07 -23.39
C GLY A 181 -6.27 -18.56 -23.00
N THR A 182 -5.29 -17.64 -22.82
CA THR A 182 -3.98 -17.99 -22.29
C THR A 182 -4.13 -18.55 -20.86
N LYS A 183 -3.50 -19.69 -20.62
CA LYS A 183 -3.34 -20.22 -19.26
C LYS A 183 -2.09 -19.63 -18.65
N VAL A 184 -2.18 -19.24 -17.40
CA VAL A 184 -1.09 -18.61 -16.66
C VAL A 184 -0.71 -19.48 -15.47
N SER A 185 0.55 -19.89 -15.41
CA SER A 185 1.17 -20.63 -14.32
C SER A 185 2.57 -20.10 -13.98
N SER A 186 3.02 -19.05 -14.69
CA SER A 186 4.28 -18.35 -14.47
C SER A 186 4.16 -16.87 -14.84
N PRO A 187 5.07 -16.00 -14.33
CA PRO A 187 5.13 -14.60 -14.73
C PRO A 187 5.34 -14.44 -16.24
N ASP A 188 6.18 -15.25 -16.87
CA ASP A 188 6.44 -15.17 -18.30
C ASP A 188 5.17 -15.41 -19.13
N GLU A 189 4.33 -16.35 -18.71
CA GLU A 189 3.03 -16.58 -19.35
C GLU A 189 2.05 -15.42 -19.10
N ALA A 190 2.07 -14.82 -17.91
CA ALA A 190 1.23 -13.68 -17.57
C ALA A 190 1.57 -12.44 -18.40
N HIS A 191 2.84 -12.25 -18.77
CA HIS A 191 3.32 -11.11 -19.54
C HIS A 191 3.22 -11.28 -21.07
N GLN A 192 2.64 -12.39 -21.55
CA GLN A 192 2.41 -12.54 -22.99
C GLN A 192 1.52 -11.41 -23.51
N GLY A 193 1.95 -10.78 -24.61
CA GLY A 193 1.23 -9.65 -25.23
C GLY A 193 1.35 -8.33 -24.47
N GLN A 194 2.11 -8.26 -23.37
CA GLN A 194 2.46 -6.99 -22.74
C GLN A 194 3.11 -6.06 -23.75
N THR A 195 2.69 -4.80 -23.74
CA THR A 195 3.23 -3.78 -24.67
C THR A 195 3.79 -2.62 -23.88
N ASN A 196 5.04 -2.25 -24.19
CA ASN A 196 5.75 -1.15 -23.55
C ASN A 196 5.65 0.13 -24.39
N TYR A 197 5.56 1.26 -23.71
CA TYR A 197 5.47 2.59 -24.33
C TYR A 197 6.47 3.54 -23.69
N ASN A 198 7.19 4.28 -24.54
CA ASN A 198 8.12 5.30 -24.08
C ASN A 198 7.39 6.63 -23.87
N ILE A 199 7.73 7.29 -22.77
CA ILE A 199 7.28 8.63 -22.41
C ILE A 199 8.52 9.50 -22.32
N GLU A 200 8.56 10.62 -23.03
CA GLU A 200 9.72 11.50 -23.07
C GLU A 200 9.32 12.97 -22.89
N ASN A 201 9.94 13.65 -21.93
CA ASN A 201 9.74 15.07 -21.64
C ASN A 201 8.27 15.47 -21.41
N GLU A 202 7.47 14.60 -20.83
CA GLU A 202 6.04 14.79 -20.59
C GLU A 202 5.77 15.27 -19.15
N ASP A 203 4.76 16.14 -19.02
CA ASP A 203 4.11 16.38 -17.73
C ASP A 203 3.27 15.17 -17.36
N ALA A 204 3.42 14.66 -16.13
CA ALA A 204 2.76 13.46 -15.69
C ALA A 204 2.35 13.50 -14.20
N VAL A 205 1.40 12.64 -13.87
CA VAL A 205 1.06 12.26 -12.52
C VAL A 205 1.40 10.79 -12.35
N ILE A 206 2.15 10.47 -11.31
CA ILE A 206 2.44 9.10 -10.89
C ILE A 206 1.69 8.86 -9.59
N ILE A 207 0.89 7.81 -9.55
CA ILE A 207 0.26 7.30 -8.32
C ILE A 207 1.00 6.04 -7.92
N GLY A 208 1.35 5.96 -6.64
CA GLY A 208 2.06 4.81 -6.10
C GLY A 208 1.55 4.37 -4.74
N PHE A 209 1.83 3.13 -4.41
CA PHE A 209 1.66 2.55 -3.08
C PHE A 209 3.00 2.00 -2.62
N PHE A 210 3.33 2.28 -1.36
CA PHE A 210 4.57 1.87 -0.73
C PHE A 210 4.29 0.85 0.38
N SER A 211 5.01 -0.27 0.36
CA SER A 211 5.01 -1.23 1.47
C SER A 211 6.26 -2.10 1.50
N THR A 212 6.84 -2.26 2.67
CA THR A 212 7.94 -3.21 2.93
C THR A 212 7.44 -4.64 3.21
N GLU A 213 6.13 -4.85 3.34
CA GLU A 213 5.52 -6.10 3.82
C GLU A 213 4.70 -6.85 2.77
N HIS A 214 4.48 -6.26 1.57
CA HIS A 214 3.52 -6.77 0.58
C HIS A 214 4.16 -7.18 -0.76
N LYS A 215 5.44 -7.60 -0.74
CA LYS A 215 6.12 -8.15 -1.93
C LYS A 215 5.37 -9.36 -2.48
N GLY A 216 5.11 -9.35 -3.79
CA GLY A 216 4.32 -10.38 -4.47
C GLY A 216 2.81 -10.35 -4.16
N VAL A 217 2.35 -9.44 -3.30
CA VAL A 217 0.93 -9.19 -3.07
C VAL A 217 0.42 -8.09 -3.99
N PHE A 218 0.99 -6.90 -3.88
CA PHE A 218 0.75 -5.81 -4.83
C PHE A 218 2.04 -5.10 -5.28
N THR A 219 3.15 -5.23 -4.58
CA THR A 219 4.46 -4.77 -5.06
C THR A 219 5.22 -5.93 -5.71
N HIS A 220 6.20 -5.61 -6.57
CA HIS A 220 7.10 -6.59 -7.14
C HIS A 220 7.93 -7.28 -6.05
N HIS A 221 8.54 -8.44 -6.37
CA HIS A 221 9.32 -9.21 -5.41
C HIS A 221 10.63 -8.51 -4.97
N ASP A 222 11.10 -7.57 -5.76
CA ASP A 222 12.35 -6.83 -5.60
C ASP A 222 12.17 -5.33 -5.27
N SER A 223 10.91 -4.84 -5.20
CA SER A 223 10.59 -3.44 -4.90
C SER A 223 9.56 -3.31 -3.80
N PHE A 224 9.60 -2.18 -3.10
CA PHE A 224 8.58 -1.76 -2.14
C PHE A 224 7.50 -0.87 -2.77
N LEU A 225 7.64 -0.59 -4.06
CA LEU A 225 6.76 0.29 -4.82
C LEU A 225 5.86 -0.48 -5.79
N HIS A 226 4.66 0.04 -5.99
CA HIS A 226 3.81 -0.24 -7.15
C HIS A 226 3.32 1.11 -7.66
N MET A 227 3.59 1.41 -8.92
CA MET A 227 3.33 2.74 -9.49
C MET A 227 2.70 2.64 -10.88
N HIS A 228 1.74 3.52 -11.14
CA HIS A 228 1.22 3.79 -12.47
C HIS A 228 1.42 5.26 -12.82
N LEU A 229 1.74 5.53 -14.09
CA LEU A 229 1.90 6.86 -14.62
C LEU A 229 0.73 7.18 -15.55
N ILE A 230 0.22 8.41 -15.48
CA ILE A 230 -0.68 9.00 -16.48
C ILE A 230 -0.13 10.35 -16.91
N THR A 231 -0.09 10.61 -18.22
CA THR A 231 0.30 11.92 -18.76
C THR A 231 -0.75 12.97 -18.46
N LYS A 232 -0.35 14.24 -18.40
CA LYS A 232 -1.23 15.36 -18.04
C LYS A 232 -2.42 15.53 -18.99
N ASP A 233 -2.22 15.21 -20.25
CA ASP A 233 -3.27 15.21 -21.28
C ASP A 233 -4.17 13.96 -21.23
N GLU A 234 -3.86 13.02 -20.31
CA GLU A 234 -4.56 11.75 -20.11
C GLU A 234 -4.54 10.81 -21.34
N SER A 235 -3.62 11.03 -22.29
CA SER A 235 -3.52 10.24 -23.51
C SER A 235 -2.77 8.93 -23.34
N LYS A 236 -1.86 8.85 -22.35
CA LYS A 236 -1.05 7.67 -22.04
C LYS A 236 -1.15 7.31 -20.56
N MET A 237 -1.37 6.04 -20.25
CA MET A 237 -1.41 5.53 -18.88
C MET A 237 -1.01 4.06 -18.84
N GLY A 238 -0.21 3.66 -17.85
CA GLY A 238 0.20 2.27 -17.67
C GLY A 238 1.00 2.06 -16.39
N HIS A 239 1.35 0.81 -16.14
CA HIS A 239 2.28 0.43 -15.08
C HIS A 239 3.66 1.02 -15.36
N LEU A 240 4.31 1.58 -14.36
CA LEU A 240 5.59 2.27 -14.50
C LEU A 240 6.74 1.29 -14.22
N ASP A 241 7.54 1.02 -15.26
CA ASP A 241 8.71 0.12 -15.18
C ASP A 241 10.03 0.88 -14.99
N GLU A 242 10.19 1.99 -15.73
CA GLU A 242 11.39 2.81 -15.67
C GLU A 242 11.03 4.29 -15.55
N LEU A 243 11.87 5.03 -14.83
CA LEU A 243 11.64 6.45 -14.57
C LEU A 243 12.96 7.20 -14.52
N GLU A 244 13.00 8.34 -15.24
CA GLU A 244 13.97 9.40 -15.04
C GLU A 244 13.24 10.72 -14.78
N ILE A 245 13.36 11.20 -13.54
CA ILE A 245 12.69 12.42 -13.07
C ILE A 245 13.44 13.64 -13.57
N LYS A 246 12.74 14.54 -14.26
CA LYS A 246 13.25 15.86 -14.64
C LYS A 246 12.97 16.90 -13.54
N LYS A 247 11.70 17.04 -13.17
CA LYS A 247 11.24 17.95 -12.13
C LYS A 247 9.87 17.51 -11.63
N MET A 248 9.82 16.92 -10.45
CA MET A 248 8.58 16.47 -9.82
C MET A 248 8.55 16.85 -8.34
N LYS A 249 7.35 16.96 -7.79
CA LYS A 249 7.07 17.07 -6.36
C LYS A 249 6.54 15.73 -5.87
N LEU A 250 6.96 15.30 -4.69
CA LEU A 250 6.40 14.15 -3.99
C LEU A 250 5.30 14.62 -3.05
N TYR A 251 4.20 13.89 -2.99
CA TYR A 251 3.09 14.11 -2.07
C TYR A 251 2.92 12.86 -1.21
N LEU A 252 3.07 13.04 0.10
CA LEU A 252 2.81 12.01 1.11
C LEU A 252 1.54 12.35 1.88
N PRO A 253 0.74 11.35 2.32
CA PRO A 253 -0.47 11.63 3.10
C PRO A 253 -0.12 12.35 4.40
N LYS A 254 -0.98 13.29 4.81
CA LYS A 254 -0.87 13.88 6.14
C LYS A 254 -1.20 12.82 7.19
N LYS A 255 -0.47 12.87 8.29
CA LYS A 255 -0.73 12.08 9.49
C LYS A 255 -1.86 12.68 10.30
#